data_8815b1c1ad58eb914c151aef810ecc32
#
_entry.id   8815b1c1ad58eb914c151aef810ecc32
#
_cell.length_a   1.000
_cell.length_b   1.000
_cell.length_c   1.000
_cell.angle_alpha   90.00
_cell.angle_beta   90.00
_cell.angle_gamma   90.00
#
_symmetry.space_group_name_H-M   'P 1'
#
loop_
_entity.id
_entity.type
_entity.pdbx_description
1 polymer ?
#
loop_
_entity_poly.entity_id
_entity_poly.type
_entity_poly.pdbx_seq_one_letter_code
_entity_poly.pdbx_strand_id
1 'polypeptide(L)'
;TGLSNDVFTLVRLSDGKYFLKTVGHGATQLIRSVKDITKDSEQIPKVFDKLNSISVKSGKDITFFSTMNAVGNNDRMVEVPLRLNYINIYQLDGSFHKTICVEDEMTDIGECLSLSIGEQKKTFSCLKVYGSFFGVLFLNEDLKSYQTGSSKIPRLMFFNLDGKPLAEVTLDRNYQHFDMDIDKGYIYMIDGKTDELLKYKMTSELMGILKSTK
;
A
#
# COMPACT_ATOMS: atom_id res chain seq x y z
N THR A 1 9.72 25.56 -9.09
CA THR A 1 8.80 24.58 -9.71
C THR A 1 7.93 24.00 -8.62
N GLY A 2 6.69 24.46 -8.51
CA GLY A 2 5.73 23.96 -7.53
C GLY A 2 5.14 22.63 -7.98
N LEU A 3 4.84 21.73 -7.02
CA LEU A 3 3.93 20.62 -7.25
C LEU A 3 2.52 21.19 -7.43
N SER A 4 1.74 20.58 -8.35
CA SER A 4 0.32 20.92 -8.49
C SER A 4 -0.41 20.67 -7.16
N ASN A 5 -1.42 21.49 -6.86
CA ASN A 5 -2.28 21.30 -5.68
C ASN A 5 -3.08 19.98 -5.71
N ASP A 6 -3.04 19.25 -6.83
CA ASP A 6 -3.76 18.00 -7.05
C ASP A 6 -2.93 16.75 -6.73
N VAL A 7 -1.75 16.89 -6.13
CA VAL A 7 -0.91 15.75 -5.74
C VAL A 7 -1.53 15.00 -4.56
N PHE A 8 -1.91 13.76 -4.80
CA PHE A 8 -2.51 12.86 -3.81
C PHE A 8 -1.46 12.01 -3.07
N THR A 9 -0.38 11.62 -3.76
CA THR A 9 0.73 10.83 -3.20
C THR A 9 2.03 11.26 -3.83
N LEU A 10 3.06 11.38 -2.99
CA LEU A 10 4.44 11.65 -3.39
C LEU A 10 5.36 10.60 -2.78
N VAL A 11 6.11 9.88 -3.60
CA VAL A 11 7.15 8.93 -3.16
C VAL A 11 8.47 9.30 -3.80
N ARG A 12 9.52 9.47 -2.98
CA ARG A 12 10.87 9.72 -3.48
C ARG A 12 11.45 8.43 -4.06
N LEU A 13 11.96 8.51 -5.28
CA LEU A 13 12.72 7.47 -5.97
C LEU A 13 14.22 7.79 -5.93
N SER A 14 15.05 6.96 -6.57
CA SER A 14 16.45 7.25 -6.79
C SER A 14 16.66 8.42 -7.77
N ASP A 15 17.87 8.93 -7.84
CA ASP A 15 18.33 9.89 -8.88
C ASP A 15 17.49 11.17 -9.04
N GLY A 16 16.97 11.71 -7.93
CA GLY A 16 16.19 12.96 -7.97
C GLY A 16 14.83 12.84 -8.65
N LYS A 17 14.32 11.63 -8.78
CA LYS A 17 12.99 11.34 -9.30
C LYS A 17 11.96 11.16 -8.19
N TYR A 18 10.71 11.41 -8.53
CA TYR A 18 9.57 11.23 -7.66
C TYR A 18 8.44 10.53 -8.39
N PHE A 19 7.89 9.51 -7.77
CA PHE A 19 6.58 8.99 -8.16
C PHE A 19 5.51 9.92 -7.64
N LEU A 20 4.60 10.30 -8.52
CA LEU A 20 3.44 11.13 -8.22
C LEU A 20 2.17 10.35 -8.50
N LYS A 21 1.17 10.62 -7.68
CA LYS A 21 -0.20 10.24 -7.98
C LYS A 21 -1.07 11.48 -7.83
N THR A 22 -1.68 11.90 -8.92
CA THR A 22 -2.48 13.12 -9.02
C THR A 22 -3.92 12.79 -9.34
N VAL A 23 -4.84 13.67 -8.94
CA VAL A 23 -6.24 13.58 -9.30
C VAL A 23 -6.44 14.26 -10.65
N GLY A 24 -6.96 13.51 -11.63
CA GLY A 24 -7.19 14.01 -12.98
C GLY A 24 -8.66 14.06 -13.37
N HIS A 25 -8.97 14.82 -14.43
CA HIS A 25 -10.25 14.83 -15.14
C HIS A 25 -11.51 14.89 -14.24
N GLY A 26 -11.69 16.01 -13.51
CA GLY A 26 -12.88 16.22 -12.70
C GLY A 26 -13.01 15.26 -11.51
N ALA A 27 -11.87 14.84 -10.96
CA ALA A 27 -11.78 13.90 -9.83
C ALA A 27 -12.34 12.49 -10.11
N THR A 28 -12.24 12.04 -11.36
CA THR A 28 -12.71 10.69 -11.74
C THR A 28 -11.58 9.67 -11.94
N GLN A 29 -10.32 10.12 -11.96
CA GLN A 29 -9.14 9.28 -12.19
C GLN A 29 -8.00 9.61 -11.25
N LEU A 30 -7.19 8.60 -10.94
CA LEU A 30 -5.88 8.77 -10.31
C LEU A 30 -4.80 8.52 -11.36
N ILE A 31 -4.02 9.55 -11.68
CA ILE A 31 -2.95 9.50 -12.67
C ILE A 31 -1.62 9.29 -11.95
N ARG A 32 -0.92 8.24 -12.34
CA ARG A 32 0.43 7.91 -11.85
C ARG A 32 1.45 8.38 -12.87
N SER A 33 2.45 9.11 -12.37
CA SER A 33 3.54 9.64 -13.18
C SER A 33 4.87 9.61 -12.44
N VAL A 34 5.95 9.87 -13.14
CA VAL A 34 7.30 10.06 -12.58
C VAL A 34 7.81 11.45 -12.97
N LYS A 35 8.07 12.27 -11.97
CA LYS A 35 8.69 13.59 -12.11
C LYS A 35 10.20 13.47 -11.90
N ASP A 36 10.98 13.92 -12.87
CA ASP A 36 12.43 14.11 -12.76
C ASP A 36 12.70 15.60 -12.49
N ILE A 37 13.08 15.92 -11.26
CA ILE A 37 13.31 17.33 -10.88
C ILE A 37 14.62 17.88 -11.46
N THR A 38 15.55 17.03 -11.84
CA THR A 38 16.83 17.46 -12.42
C THR A 38 16.66 17.93 -13.87
N LYS A 39 15.66 17.40 -14.58
CA LYS A 39 15.33 17.72 -15.98
C LYS A 39 14.06 18.55 -16.11
N ASP A 40 13.38 18.83 -15.01
CA ASP A 40 12.05 19.44 -14.98
C ASP A 40 11.06 18.77 -15.94
N SER A 41 11.09 17.45 -16.02
CA SER A 41 10.25 16.64 -16.89
C SER A 41 9.36 15.71 -16.10
N GLU A 42 8.17 15.42 -16.65
CA GLU A 42 7.24 14.44 -16.11
C GLU A 42 6.89 13.42 -17.19
N GLN A 43 6.85 12.16 -16.82
CA GLN A 43 6.59 11.03 -17.73
C GLN A 43 5.54 10.11 -17.10
N ILE A 44 4.73 9.49 -17.96
CA ILE A 44 3.82 8.40 -17.60
C ILE A 44 4.42 7.10 -18.13
N PRO A 45 5.09 6.29 -17.29
CA PRO A 45 5.58 4.97 -17.68
C PRO A 45 4.45 4.06 -18.16
N LYS A 46 4.69 3.29 -19.22
CA LYS A 46 3.69 2.35 -19.80
C LYS A 46 3.12 1.36 -18.79
N VAL A 47 3.87 1.01 -17.75
CA VAL A 47 3.39 0.13 -16.67
C VAL A 47 2.13 0.68 -15.99
N PHE A 48 1.87 1.98 -16.10
CA PHE A 48 0.70 2.63 -15.52
C PHE A 48 -0.50 2.74 -16.48
N ASP A 49 -0.38 2.42 -17.77
CA ASP A 49 -1.45 2.63 -18.73
C ASP A 49 -2.76 2.01 -18.27
N LYS A 50 -2.74 0.74 -17.85
CA LYS A 50 -3.92 0.05 -17.34
C LYS A 50 -4.44 0.64 -16.03
N LEU A 51 -3.57 0.99 -15.10
CA LEU A 51 -3.96 1.58 -13.81
C LEU A 51 -4.52 2.99 -13.97
N ASN A 52 -3.93 3.79 -14.85
CA ASN A 52 -4.38 5.15 -15.14
C ASN A 52 -5.67 5.20 -15.98
N SER A 53 -6.01 4.11 -16.70
CA SER A 53 -7.28 4.02 -17.43
C SER A 53 -8.50 3.76 -16.55
N ILE A 54 -8.29 3.35 -15.29
CA ILE A 54 -9.39 3.10 -14.36
C ILE A 54 -9.99 4.44 -13.94
N SER A 55 -11.30 4.60 -14.17
CA SER A 55 -12.03 5.80 -13.77
C SER A 55 -13.32 5.44 -13.03
N VAL A 56 -13.76 6.35 -12.17
CA VAL A 56 -15.08 6.27 -11.52
C VAL A 56 -16.07 7.19 -12.23
N LYS A 57 -17.35 6.85 -12.17
CA LYS A 57 -18.41 7.76 -12.63
C LYS A 57 -18.42 9.01 -11.75
N SER A 58 -18.73 10.16 -12.36
CA SER A 58 -18.92 11.40 -11.62
C SER A 58 -19.84 11.20 -10.40
N GLY A 59 -19.44 11.76 -9.26
CA GLY A 59 -20.15 11.61 -7.98
C GLY A 59 -19.83 10.32 -7.19
N LYS A 60 -18.99 9.42 -7.71
CA LYS A 60 -18.45 8.30 -6.94
C LYS A 60 -17.14 8.71 -6.25
N ASP A 61 -16.91 8.08 -5.10
CA ASP A 61 -15.72 8.38 -4.29
C ASP A 61 -14.45 7.86 -4.98
N ILE A 62 -13.61 8.80 -5.47
CA ILE A 62 -12.32 8.48 -6.06
C ILE A 62 -11.37 7.83 -5.05
N THR A 63 -11.60 8.01 -3.75
CA THR A 63 -10.80 7.38 -2.69
C THR A 63 -10.90 5.85 -2.71
N PHE A 64 -11.88 5.30 -3.44
CA PHE A 64 -11.94 3.87 -3.72
C PHE A 64 -10.63 3.34 -4.30
N PHE A 65 -10.01 4.11 -5.19
CA PHE A 65 -8.70 3.77 -5.78
C PHE A 65 -7.52 4.26 -4.96
N SER A 66 -7.77 4.79 -3.76
CA SER A 66 -6.69 5.18 -2.87
C SER A 66 -5.80 3.99 -2.56
N THR A 67 -4.52 4.20 -2.77
CA THR A 67 -3.50 3.19 -2.53
C THR A 67 -2.40 3.77 -1.67
N MET A 68 -1.83 2.93 -0.84
CA MET A 68 -0.55 3.21 -0.20
C MET A 68 0.56 2.84 -1.18
N ASN A 69 1.57 3.69 -1.32
CA ASN A 69 2.71 3.47 -2.19
C ASN A 69 3.99 3.61 -1.40
N ALA A 70 4.90 2.68 -1.59
CA ALA A 70 6.26 2.76 -1.04
C ALA A 70 7.25 2.11 -2.01
N VAL A 71 8.52 2.51 -1.91
CA VAL A 71 9.59 2.04 -2.79
C VAL A 71 10.63 1.26 -1.99
N GLY A 72 11.04 0.12 -2.52
CA GLY A 72 12.15 -0.69 -2.01
C GLY A 72 13.42 -0.51 -2.83
N ASN A 73 14.34 -1.47 -2.67
CA ASN A 73 15.59 -1.49 -3.42
C ASN A 73 15.36 -1.44 -4.93
N ASN A 74 16.25 -0.76 -5.66
CA ASN A 74 16.22 -0.62 -7.12
C ASN A 74 14.92 0.04 -7.65
N ASP A 75 14.33 0.96 -6.89
CA ASP A 75 13.06 1.63 -7.23
C ASP A 75 11.90 0.65 -7.50
N ARG A 76 11.91 -0.52 -6.85
CA ARG A 76 10.81 -1.47 -6.89
C ARG A 76 9.62 -0.90 -6.11
N MET A 77 8.57 -0.52 -6.80
CA MET A 77 7.38 0.06 -6.21
C MET A 77 6.44 -1.02 -5.68
N VAL A 78 5.92 -0.81 -4.48
CA VAL A 78 4.81 -1.57 -3.91
C VAL A 78 3.60 -0.65 -3.81
N GLU A 79 2.48 -1.06 -4.37
CA GLU A 79 1.20 -0.34 -4.31
C GLU A 79 0.13 -1.24 -3.70
N VAL A 80 -0.50 -0.75 -2.63
CA VAL A 80 -1.49 -1.50 -1.85
C VAL A 80 -2.79 -0.72 -1.81
N PRO A 81 -3.86 -1.18 -2.48
CA PRO A 81 -5.19 -0.56 -2.40
C PRO A 81 -5.76 -0.65 -1.00
N LEU A 82 -6.49 0.36 -0.57
CA LEU A 82 -7.13 0.38 0.74
C LEU A 82 -8.39 -0.51 0.81
N ARG A 83 -9.00 -0.80 -0.34
CA ARG A 83 -10.31 -1.46 -0.42
C ARG A 83 -10.37 -2.74 -1.26
N LEU A 84 -9.20 -3.19 -1.76
CA LEU A 84 -9.08 -4.39 -2.59
C LEU A 84 -8.02 -5.31 -1.98
N ASN A 85 -8.20 -6.62 -2.11
CA ASN A 85 -7.37 -7.62 -1.45
C ASN A 85 -6.14 -8.06 -2.26
N TYR A 86 -5.58 -7.17 -3.07
CA TYR A 86 -4.37 -7.47 -3.83
C TYR A 86 -3.28 -6.41 -3.63
N ILE A 87 -2.06 -6.79 -3.91
CA ILE A 87 -0.87 -5.95 -3.83
C ILE A 87 -0.21 -5.94 -5.20
N ASN A 88 0.06 -4.76 -5.74
CA ASN A 88 0.82 -4.61 -6.97
C ASN A 88 2.28 -4.31 -6.65
N ILE A 89 3.18 -5.04 -7.30
CA ILE A 89 4.62 -4.82 -7.23
C ILE A 89 5.11 -4.61 -8.66
N TYR A 90 5.82 -3.52 -8.94
CA TYR A 90 6.28 -3.23 -10.28
C TYR A 90 7.56 -2.41 -10.30
N GLN A 91 8.31 -2.57 -11.41
CA GLN A 91 9.42 -1.71 -11.77
C GLN A 91 8.91 -0.61 -12.70
N LEU A 92 9.39 0.63 -12.50
CA LEU A 92 8.89 1.77 -13.26
C LEU A 92 9.26 1.73 -14.75
N ASP A 93 10.31 1.00 -15.11
CA ASP A 93 10.71 0.76 -16.52
C ASP A 93 9.88 -0.35 -17.20
N GLY A 94 8.99 -1.01 -16.46
CA GLY A 94 8.14 -2.08 -16.97
C GLY A 94 8.82 -3.46 -17.03
N SER A 95 10.07 -3.60 -16.61
CA SER A 95 10.81 -4.87 -16.61
C SER A 95 10.24 -5.93 -15.65
N PHE A 96 9.45 -5.49 -14.67
CA PHE A 96 8.78 -6.36 -13.71
C PHE A 96 7.39 -5.83 -13.37
N HIS A 97 6.42 -6.74 -13.32
CA HIS A 97 5.10 -6.49 -12.77
C HIS A 97 4.53 -7.78 -12.19
N LYS A 98 4.01 -7.71 -10.96
CA LYS A 98 3.33 -8.81 -10.29
C LYS A 98 2.18 -8.28 -9.43
N THR A 99 1.04 -8.96 -9.49
CA THR A 99 -0.06 -8.76 -8.56
C THR A 99 -0.17 -9.98 -7.65
N ILE A 100 -0.25 -9.76 -6.36
CA ILE A 100 -0.48 -10.79 -5.34
C ILE A 100 -1.91 -10.62 -4.85
N CYS A 101 -2.71 -11.68 -4.90
CA CYS A 101 -3.98 -11.75 -4.18
C CYS A 101 -3.71 -12.22 -2.75
N VAL A 102 -4.27 -11.52 -1.78
CA VAL A 102 -4.30 -11.96 -0.38
C VAL A 102 -5.69 -12.53 -0.13
N GLU A 103 -5.77 -13.82 0.18
CA GLU A 103 -6.93 -14.71 0.20
C GLU A 103 -7.13 -15.45 -1.14
N ASP A 104 -8.20 -16.25 -1.24
CA ASP A 104 -8.38 -17.23 -2.32
C ASP A 104 -8.75 -16.58 -3.66
N GLU A 105 -9.54 -15.50 -3.63
CA GLU A 105 -10.05 -14.84 -4.84
C GLU A 105 -9.77 -13.33 -4.83
N MET A 106 -9.41 -12.80 -5.99
CA MET A 106 -9.21 -11.37 -6.17
C MET A 106 -10.55 -10.64 -6.21
N THR A 107 -10.69 -9.61 -5.40
CA THR A 107 -11.88 -8.75 -5.40
C THR A 107 -12.12 -8.15 -6.78
N ASP A 108 -13.31 -8.35 -7.34
CA ASP A 108 -13.72 -7.70 -8.58
C ASP A 108 -13.99 -6.20 -8.35
N ILE A 109 -13.34 -5.36 -9.16
CA ILE A 109 -13.46 -3.90 -9.06
C ILE A 109 -14.89 -3.43 -9.35
N GLY A 110 -15.56 -4.04 -10.33
CA GLY A 110 -16.93 -3.67 -10.72
C GLY A 110 -17.93 -3.99 -9.62
N GLU A 111 -17.83 -5.16 -9.02
CA GLU A 111 -18.64 -5.55 -7.86
C GLU A 111 -18.43 -4.59 -6.70
N CYS A 112 -17.19 -4.33 -6.34
CA CYS A 112 -16.85 -3.43 -5.25
C CYS A 112 -17.38 -2.00 -5.48
N LEU A 113 -17.34 -1.49 -6.72
CA LEU A 113 -17.88 -0.18 -7.09
C LEU A 113 -19.43 -0.15 -7.05
N SER A 114 -20.10 -1.30 -7.12
CA SER A 114 -21.57 -1.39 -7.01
C SER A 114 -22.05 -1.27 -5.57
N LEU A 115 -21.21 -1.60 -4.60
CA LEU A 115 -21.51 -1.53 -3.18
C LEU A 115 -21.61 -0.08 -2.68
N SER A 116 -22.42 0.14 -1.64
CA SER A 116 -22.37 1.37 -0.87
C SER A 116 -21.01 1.50 -0.15
N ILE A 117 -20.61 2.72 0.19
CA ILE A 117 -19.31 2.97 0.87
C ILE A 117 -19.18 2.12 2.15
N GLY A 118 -20.26 1.99 2.93
CA GLY A 118 -20.23 1.22 4.19
C GLY A 118 -20.07 -0.29 4.00
N GLU A 119 -20.48 -0.83 2.86
CA GLU A 119 -20.36 -2.26 2.52
C GLU A 119 -19.03 -2.62 1.89
N GLN A 120 -18.29 -1.62 1.38
CA GLN A 120 -16.94 -1.84 0.87
C GLN A 120 -16.00 -2.24 2.01
N LYS A 121 -14.96 -3.01 1.67
CA LYS A 121 -13.99 -3.45 2.66
C LYS A 121 -12.95 -2.38 2.95
N LYS A 122 -12.51 -2.26 4.21
CA LYS A 122 -11.19 -1.76 4.55
C LYS A 122 -10.24 -2.96 4.56
N THR A 123 -9.46 -3.10 3.52
CA THR A 123 -8.66 -4.31 3.31
C THR A 123 -7.27 -4.19 3.92
N PHE A 124 -6.58 -3.09 3.61
CA PHE A 124 -5.27 -2.80 4.18
C PHE A 124 -5.29 -1.48 4.95
N SER A 125 -4.50 -1.39 6.02
CA SER A 125 -4.39 -0.18 6.83
C SER A 125 -2.99 0.42 6.87
N CYS A 126 -1.95 -0.37 6.61
CA CYS A 126 -0.57 0.11 6.66
C CYS A 126 0.29 -0.66 5.65
N LEU A 127 1.24 0.06 5.02
CA LEU A 127 2.31 -0.48 4.19
C LEU A 127 3.64 0.12 4.66
N LYS A 128 4.64 -0.73 4.88
CA LYS A 128 6.03 -0.34 5.14
C LYS A 128 6.99 -1.16 4.31
N VAL A 129 7.98 -0.51 3.72
CA VAL A 129 9.02 -1.16 2.90
C VAL A 129 10.38 -0.99 3.58
N TYR A 130 11.16 -2.06 3.64
CA TYR A 130 12.43 -2.17 4.35
C TYR A 130 13.56 -2.65 3.41
N GLY A 131 13.78 -1.89 2.34
CA GLY A 131 14.78 -2.24 1.32
C GLY A 131 14.34 -3.42 0.44
N SER A 132 14.58 -4.66 0.86
CA SER A 132 14.36 -5.89 0.07
C SER A 132 13.03 -6.60 0.34
N PHE A 133 12.26 -6.16 1.34
CA PHE A 133 10.96 -6.73 1.69
C PHE A 133 9.99 -5.65 2.15
N PHE A 134 8.73 -5.99 2.27
CA PHE A 134 7.69 -5.11 2.80
C PHE A 134 6.76 -5.85 3.74
N GLY A 135 6.10 -5.08 4.60
CA GLY A 135 5.04 -5.56 5.48
C GLY A 135 3.75 -4.77 5.26
N VAL A 136 2.61 -5.44 5.45
CA VAL A 136 1.27 -4.87 5.38
C VAL A 136 0.42 -5.32 6.56
N LEU A 137 -0.45 -4.44 7.05
CA LEU A 137 -1.55 -4.81 7.94
C LEU A 137 -2.78 -5.09 7.08
N PHE A 138 -3.23 -6.34 7.09
CA PHE A 138 -4.39 -6.83 6.34
C PHE A 138 -5.56 -7.07 7.29
N LEU A 139 -6.66 -6.36 7.10
CA LEU A 139 -7.83 -6.39 7.96
C LEU A 139 -9.04 -7.09 7.31
N ASN A 140 -9.38 -6.73 6.08
CA ASN A 140 -10.50 -7.22 5.29
C ASN A 140 -11.84 -7.20 6.05
N GLU A 141 -12.24 -6.03 6.51
CA GLU A 141 -13.48 -5.80 7.28
C GLU A 141 -14.36 -4.76 6.57
N ASP A 142 -15.69 -4.88 6.70
CA ASP A 142 -16.60 -3.88 6.17
C ASP A 142 -16.31 -2.51 6.77
N LEU A 143 -16.30 -1.48 5.94
CA LEU A 143 -15.95 -0.13 6.36
C LEU A 143 -16.91 0.38 7.46
N LYS A 144 -18.20 0.02 7.37
CA LYS A 144 -19.19 0.35 8.41
C LYS A 144 -18.81 -0.27 9.76
N SER A 145 -18.49 -1.58 9.79
CA SER A 145 -18.07 -2.28 11.01
C SER A 145 -16.79 -1.68 11.58
N TYR A 146 -15.82 -1.39 10.72
CA TYR A 146 -14.59 -0.72 11.11
C TYR A 146 -14.84 0.64 11.78
N GLN A 147 -15.70 1.48 11.19
CA GLN A 147 -16.04 2.81 11.71
C GLN A 147 -16.83 2.78 13.01
N THR A 148 -17.62 1.75 13.25
CA THR A 148 -18.39 1.58 14.50
C THR A 148 -17.60 0.94 15.63
N GLY A 149 -16.31 0.64 15.41
CA GLY A 149 -15.42 0.10 16.42
C GLY A 149 -15.52 -1.42 16.64
N SER A 150 -16.33 -2.13 15.86
CA SER A 150 -16.37 -3.62 15.84
C SER A 150 -15.31 -4.16 14.89
N SER A 151 -14.06 -3.79 15.09
CA SER A 151 -12.99 -4.13 14.17
C SER A 151 -12.37 -5.49 14.45
N LYS A 152 -12.07 -6.22 13.39
CA LYS A 152 -11.24 -7.42 13.43
C LYS A 152 -9.82 -7.11 13.90
N ILE A 153 -9.12 -8.11 14.38
CA ILE A 153 -7.67 -8.04 14.58
C ILE A 153 -7.01 -8.24 13.23
N PRO A 154 -6.18 -7.29 12.75
CA PRO A 154 -5.50 -7.42 11.47
C PRO A 154 -4.41 -8.50 11.52
N ARG A 155 -4.00 -9.01 10.36
CA ARG A 155 -2.81 -9.85 10.18
C ARG A 155 -1.64 -8.98 9.72
N LEU A 156 -0.49 -9.11 10.36
CA LEU A 156 0.74 -8.47 9.88
C LEU A 156 1.48 -9.47 8.99
N MET A 157 1.52 -9.17 7.70
CA MET A 157 2.05 -10.06 6.67
C MET A 157 3.30 -9.45 6.04
N PHE A 158 4.32 -10.28 5.81
CA PHE A 158 5.58 -9.88 5.18
C PHE A 158 5.80 -10.61 3.86
N PHE A 159 6.31 -9.88 2.87
CA PHE A 159 6.62 -10.37 1.53
C PHE A 159 7.96 -9.82 1.07
N ASN A 160 8.70 -10.58 0.25
CA ASN A 160 9.83 -10.00 -0.47
C ASN A 160 9.35 -9.14 -1.66
N LEU A 161 10.26 -8.39 -2.29
CA LEU A 161 9.91 -7.52 -3.42
C LEU A 161 9.56 -8.27 -4.72
N ASP A 162 9.71 -9.60 -4.76
CA ASP A 162 9.19 -10.45 -5.84
C ASP A 162 7.81 -11.04 -5.50
N GLY A 163 7.23 -10.64 -4.37
CA GLY A 163 5.91 -11.04 -3.94
C GLY A 163 5.81 -12.45 -3.37
N LYS A 164 6.93 -13.02 -2.90
CA LYS A 164 6.91 -14.27 -2.15
C LYS A 164 6.58 -13.99 -0.69
N PRO A 165 5.60 -14.69 -0.07
CA PRO A 165 5.33 -14.54 1.35
C PRO A 165 6.54 -15.01 2.17
N LEU A 166 6.85 -14.28 3.22
CA LEU A 166 7.98 -14.53 4.13
C LEU A 166 7.49 -14.97 5.50
N ALA A 167 6.56 -14.23 6.09
CA ALA A 167 6.03 -14.50 7.42
C ALA A 167 4.66 -13.86 7.60
N GLU A 168 3.87 -14.42 8.51
CA GLU A 168 2.66 -13.81 9.05
C GLU A 168 2.76 -13.79 10.57
N VAL A 169 2.42 -12.64 11.18
CA VAL A 169 2.41 -12.46 12.63
C VAL A 169 0.98 -12.26 13.09
N THR A 170 0.53 -13.15 13.99
CA THR A 170 -0.74 -13.01 14.67
C THR A 170 -0.64 -11.90 15.71
N LEU A 171 -1.59 -10.97 15.69
CA LEU A 171 -1.65 -9.84 16.60
C LEU A 171 -2.67 -10.08 17.71
N ASP A 172 -2.53 -9.36 18.82
CA ASP A 172 -3.40 -9.50 19.99
C ASP A 172 -4.52 -8.46 20.05
N ARG A 173 -4.44 -7.41 19.22
CA ARG A 173 -5.43 -6.32 19.15
C ARG A 173 -5.42 -5.62 17.81
N ASN A 174 -6.31 -4.63 17.65
CA ASN A 174 -6.44 -3.88 16.41
C ASN A 174 -5.40 -2.77 16.30
N TYR A 175 -4.28 -3.06 15.63
CA TYR A 175 -3.28 -2.07 15.28
C TYR A 175 -3.62 -1.43 13.92
N GLN A 176 -3.45 -0.11 13.84
CA GLN A 176 -3.65 0.65 12.61
C GLN A 176 -2.35 0.92 11.85
N HIS A 177 -1.25 1.04 12.58
CA HIS A 177 0.06 1.30 12.03
C HIS A 177 1.13 0.46 12.69
N PHE A 178 2.19 0.16 11.97
CA PHE A 178 3.41 -0.45 12.49
C PHE A 178 4.64 0.17 11.85
N ASP A 179 5.77 0.04 12.52
CA ASP A 179 7.10 0.26 11.97
C ASP A 179 8.10 -0.67 12.67
N MET A 180 9.29 -0.88 12.07
CA MET A 180 10.29 -1.79 12.62
C MET A 180 11.67 -1.16 12.68
N ASP A 181 12.36 -1.43 13.78
CA ASP A 181 13.80 -1.28 13.91
C ASP A 181 14.42 -2.68 13.78
N ILE A 182 14.78 -3.05 12.54
CA ILE A 182 15.27 -4.40 12.22
C ILE A 182 16.63 -4.65 12.87
N ASP A 183 17.45 -3.63 12.98
CA ASP A 183 18.79 -3.77 13.56
C ASP A 183 18.73 -4.07 15.05
N LYS A 184 17.83 -3.39 15.76
CA LYS A 184 17.60 -3.61 17.20
C LYS A 184 16.59 -4.73 17.49
N GLY A 185 15.86 -5.22 16.48
CA GLY A 185 14.90 -6.32 16.61
C GLY A 185 13.61 -5.93 17.32
N TYR A 186 13.06 -4.77 17.00
CA TYR A 186 11.80 -4.30 17.58
C TYR A 186 10.74 -3.98 16.51
N ILE A 187 9.48 -4.26 16.84
CA ILE A 187 8.31 -3.78 16.13
C ILE A 187 7.63 -2.74 17.02
N TYR A 188 7.29 -1.61 16.44
CA TYR A 188 6.48 -0.56 17.05
C TYR A 188 5.10 -0.58 16.42
N MET A 189 4.05 -0.50 17.23
CA MET A 189 2.67 -0.59 16.77
C MET A 189 1.82 0.48 17.45
N ILE A 190 0.87 1.04 16.71
CA ILE A 190 -0.10 1.99 17.23
C ILE A 190 -1.45 1.30 17.35
N ASP A 191 -1.97 1.21 18.57
CA ASP A 191 -3.33 0.72 18.85
C ASP A 191 -4.36 1.77 18.36
N GLY A 192 -5.24 1.34 17.47
CA GLY A 192 -6.23 2.24 16.87
C GLY A 192 -7.37 2.67 17.78
N LYS A 193 -7.49 2.09 18.99
CA LYS A 193 -8.54 2.44 19.96
C LYS A 193 -8.02 3.34 21.07
N THR A 194 -6.78 3.14 21.49
CA THR A 194 -6.20 3.83 22.64
C THR A 194 -5.16 4.88 22.26
N ASP A 195 -4.77 4.93 20.98
CA ASP A 195 -3.65 5.75 20.45
C ASP A 195 -2.31 5.45 21.15
N GLU A 196 -2.20 4.30 21.81
CA GLU A 196 -0.96 3.89 22.48
C GLU A 196 0.08 3.42 21.46
N LEU A 197 1.31 3.89 21.64
CA LEU A 197 2.48 3.35 20.96
C LEU A 197 3.07 2.19 21.77
N LEU A 198 3.01 1.01 21.20
CA LEU A 198 3.50 -0.22 21.82
C LEU A 198 4.78 -0.70 21.14
N LYS A 199 5.67 -1.32 21.91
CA LYS A 199 6.97 -1.82 21.44
C LYS A 199 7.08 -3.30 21.76
N TYR A 200 7.31 -4.12 20.75
CA TYR A 200 7.47 -5.57 20.85
C TYR A 200 8.87 -5.99 20.39
N LYS A 201 9.45 -6.96 21.11
CA LYS A 201 10.69 -7.60 20.67
C LYS A 201 10.36 -8.67 19.61
N MET A 202 11.00 -8.63 18.47
CA MET A 202 10.87 -9.67 17.46
C MET A 202 11.47 -10.99 17.95
N THR A 203 10.85 -12.11 17.57
CA THR A 203 11.44 -13.43 17.80
C THR A 203 12.70 -13.61 16.96
N SER A 204 13.61 -14.49 17.39
CA SER A 204 14.82 -14.82 16.63
C SER A 204 14.49 -15.40 15.26
N GLU A 205 13.40 -16.17 15.17
CA GLU A 205 12.92 -16.75 13.92
C GLU A 205 12.49 -15.67 12.91
N LEU A 206 11.60 -14.75 13.32
CA LEU A 206 11.15 -13.64 12.47
C LEU A 206 12.34 -12.78 12.01
N MET A 207 13.24 -12.44 12.94
CA MET A 207 14.45 -11.70 12.60
C MET A 207 15.33 -12.43 11.59
N GLY A 208 15.49 -13.75 11.73
CA GLY A 208 16.23 -14.60 10.80
C GLY A 208 15.65 -14.55 9.40
N ILE A 209 14.33 -14.71 9.28
CA ILE A 209 13.60 -14.65 8.00
C ILE A 209 13.79 -13.28 7.32
N LEU A 210 13.53 -12.18 8.04
CA LEU A 210 13.57 -10.84 7.47
C LEU A 210 15.01 -10.40 7.10
N LYS A 211 16.02 -10.77 7.88
CA LYS A 211 17.42 -10.47 7.59
C LYS A 211 18.01 -11.30 6.44
N SER A 212 17.50 -12.51 6.21
CA SER A 212 17.95 -13.36 5.08
C SER A 212 17.43 -12.90 3.72
N THR A 213 16.51 -11.95 3.68
CA THR A 213 15.87 -11.43 2.46
C THR A 213 16.68 -10.29 1.80
N LYS A 214 17.94 -10.09 2.20
CA LYS A 214 18.83 -9.04 1.67
C LYS A 214 19.21 -9.24 0.20
#